data_e4d187304542cdb7cea65178beb657ac
#
_entry.id   e4d187304542cdb7cea65178beb657ac
#
_cell.length_a   1.000
_cell.length_b   1.000
_cell.length_c   1.000
_cell.angle_alpha   90.00
_cell.angle_beta   90.00
_cell.angle_gamma   90.00
#
_symmetry.space_group_name_H-M   'P 1'
#
loop_
_entity.id
_entity.type
_entity.pdbx_description
1 polymer ?
#
loop_
_entity_poly.entity_id
_entity_poly.type
_entity_poly.pdbx_seq_one_letter_code
_entity_poly.pdbx_strand_id
1 'polypeptide(L)'
;MGTPELVCSSCGRTYTDQWRCECGGVLDFTHQPLPASDRPDPGQFDTRDGLWSFDMFIPVEKGVSLGEGMTPLVSSSTWDAQFKLEYVSPTGSFKDRGATTTISHAIACGADRVVEDSSGNGGAAIATYAARAGLDAEIYVPASVREGKIRGIERVGATPVRIEGGRQAATDACIEAVESGDGWYASHSWSPAFFAGTATFAYELALQRDWNVPDAIVMPLGHGTLFLGVYRGFKALSEAGWIDTVPRLLGAQAAGYAPIASELNAVPESENDVADGVHIREPTRKQQLLNAIAETDGDAIAITEDEVQTELDRLHSHGFYVEPTSAIAPAALAAYRERETIEPDADVVMPLTGHGLKT
;
A
#
# COMPACT_ATOMS: atom_id res chain seq x y z
N MET A 1 20.84 2.88 -15.28
CA MET A 1 19.85 2.32 -16.26
C MET A 1 18.94 3.46 -16.70
N GLY A 2 18.25 3.37 -17.87
CA GLY A 2 17.26 4.39 -18.25
C GLY A 2 15.96 4.26 -17.45
N THR A 3 15.04 5.22 -17.65
CA THR A 3 13.69 5.15 -17.09
C THR A 3 13.01 3.85 -17.57
N PRO A 4 12.43 3.03 -16.65
CA PRO A 4 11.80 1.78 -17.05
C PRO A 4 10.55 2.03 -17.90
N GLU A 5 10.35 1.17 -18.93
CA GLU A 5 9.20 1.27 -19.82
C GLU A 5 7.91 0.83 -19.12
N LEU A 6 6.80 1.52 -19.41
CA LEU A 6 5.47 1.27 -18.90
C LEU A 6 4.57 0.71 -20.00
N VAL A 7 3.61 -0.15 -19.64
CA VAL A 7 2.62 -0.73 -20.54
C VAL A 7 1.21 -0.58 -19.99
N CYS A 8 0.27 -0.24 -20.85
CA CYS A 8 -1.14 -0.20 -20.49
C CYS A 8 -1.72 -1.62 -20.42
N SER A 9 -2.28 -1.99 -19.28
CA SER A 9 -2.92 -3.29 -19.07
C SER A 9 -4.18 -3.50 -19.92
N SER A 10 -4.80 -2.41 -20.43
CA SER A 10 -6.04 -2.48 -21.20
C SER A 10 -5.83 -2.55 -22.73
N CYS A 11 -4.83 -1.83 -23.27
CA CYS A 11 -4.64 -1.71 -24.73
C CYS A 11 -3.23 -2.06 -25.22
N GLY A 12 -2.27 -2.37 -24.33
CA GLY A 12 -0.92 -2.78 -24.67
C GLY A 12 0.01 -1.67 -25.15
N ARG A 13 -0.42 -0.40 -25.19
CA ARG A 13 0.47 0.72 -25.55
C ARG A 13 1.56 0.90 -24.49
N THR A 14 2.76 1.26 -24.95
CA THR A 14 3.92 1.51 -24.09
C THR A 14 4.26 2.99 -23.98
N TYR A 15 4.88 3.36 -22.84
CA TYR A 15 5.25 4.73 -22.47
C TYR A 15 6.55 4.71 -21.67
N THR A 16 7.24 5.85 -21.61
CA THR A 16 8.43 6.03 -20.76
C THR A 16 8.15 6.89 -19.54
N ASP A 17 7.21 7.85 -19.66
CA ASP A 17 6.86 8.78 -18.59
C ASP A 17 5.43 9.27 -18.77
N GLN A 18 4.48 8.45 -18.31
CA GLN A 18 3.06 8.80 -18.31
C GLN A 18 2.42 8.26 -17.03
N TRP A 19 1.46 8.98 -16.46
CA TRP A 19 0.74 8.51 -15.27
C TRP A 19 -0.46 7.63 -15.60
N ARG A 20 -1.07 7.80 -16.80
CA ARG A 20 -2.14 6.93 -17.33
C ARG A 20 -2.02 6.79 -18.84
N CYS A 21 -2.63 5.76 -19.39
CA CYS A 21 -2.75 5.58 -20.82
C CYS A 21 -3.74 6.56 -21.45
N GLU A 22 -3.55 6.96 -22.71
CA GLU A 22 -4.53 7.74 -23.49
C GLU A 22 -5.93 7.08 -23.56
N CYS A 23 -6.03 5.75 -23.41
CA CYS A 23 -7.31 5.05 -23.31
C CYS A 23 -7.95 5.13 -21.91
N GLY A 24 -7.34 5.83 -20.96
CA GLY A 24 -7.76 5.91 -19.55
C GLY A 24 -7.29 4.75 -18.68
N GLY A 25 -6.66 3.73 -19.24
CA GLY A 25 -6.19 2.53 -18.51
C GLY A 25 -4.98 2.80 -17.62
N VAL A 26 -4.83 1.97 -16.60
CA VAL A 26 -3.66 1.99 -15.70
C VAL A 26 -2.41 1.47 -16.41
N LEU A 27 -1.27 1.97 -15.97
CA LEU A 27 0.04 1.55 -16.48
C LEU A 27 0.73 0.66 -15.45
N ASP A 28 1.47 -0.33 -15.94
CA ASP A 28 2.36 -1.17 -15.16
C ASP A 28 3.74 -1.21 -15.83
N PHE A 29 4.80 -1.64 -15.14
CA PHE A 29 6.09 -1.86 -15.78
C PHE A 29 6.01 -3.00 -16.80
N THR A 30 6.67 -2.85 -17.94
CA THR A 30 6.70 -3.89 -18.99
C THR A 30 7.41 -5.16 -18.53
N HIS A 31 8.30 -5.03 -17.54
CA HIS A 31 9.10 -6.13 -17.02
C HIS A 31 9.20 -6.07 -15.51
N GLN A 32 8.93 -7.20 -14.85
CA GLN A 32 9.23 -7.44 -13.44
C GLN A 32 10.64 -8.03 -13.37
N PRO A 33 11.62 -7.31 -12.79
CA PRO A 33 12.95 -7.89 -12.62
C PRO A 33 12.90 -9.06 -11.64
N LEU A 34 13.65 -10.11 -11.96
CA LEU A 34 13.82 -11.29 -11.13
C LEU A 34 15.31 -11.55 -10.93
N PRO A 35 15.75 -12.01 -9.76
CA PRO A 35 17.15 -12.34 -9.51
C PRO A 35 17.60 -13.49 -10.41
N ALA A 36 18.83 -13.38 -10.93
CA ALA A 36 19.46 -14.46 -11.68
C ALA A 36 20.10 -15.54 -10.80
N SER A 37 20.17 -15.30 -9.48
CA SER A 37 20.77 -16.21 -8.49
C SER A 37 19.72 -17.06 -7.81
N ASP A 38 20.16 -18.22 -7.33
CA ASP A 38 19.36 -19.06 -6.44
C ASP A 38 18.95 -18.29 -5.17
N ARG A 39 17.91 -18.80 -4.51
CA ARG A 39 17.43 -18.29 -3.23
C ARG A 39 18.57 -18.23 -2.19
N PRO A 40 18.84 -17.05 -1.62
CA PRO A 40 19.90 -16.90 -0.61
C PRO A 40 19.52 -17.56 0.72
N ASP A 41 20.52 -17.92 1.51
CA ASP A 41 20.34 -18.26 2.92
C ASP A 41 19.86 -17.00 3.68
N PRO A 42 18.73 -17.06 4.42
CA PRO A 42 18.24 -15.91 5.17
C PRO A 42 19.26 -15.27 6.11
N GLY A 43 20.09 -16.08 6.77
CA GLY A 43 21.14 -15.62 7.68
C GLY A 43 22.29 -14.88 7.00
N GLN A 44 22.41 -14.98 5.67
CA GLN A 44 23.43 -14.31 4.86
C GLN A 44 22.89 -13.12 4.07
N PHE A 45 21.57 -12.90 4.07
CA PHE A 45 20.95 -11.80 3.34
C PHE A 45 21.22 -10.46 4.05
N ASP A 46 21.80 -9.51 3.32
CA ASP A 46 22.11 -8.20 3.89
C ASP A 46 20.88 -7.30 3.90
N THR A 47 20.37 -7.02 5.09
CA THR A 47 19.15 -6.23 5.30
C THR A 47 19.40 -4.77 5.67
N ARG A 48 20.66 -4.31 5.64
CA ARG A 48 21.05 -2.95 6.10
C ARG A 48 20.46 -1.82 5.27
N ASP A 49 20.09 -2.11 4.02
CA ASP A 49 19.46 -1.14 3.10
C ASP A 49 17.92 -1.12 3.17
N GLY A 50 17.34 -1.70 4.22
CA GLY A 50 15.89 -1.77 4.37
C GLY A 50 15.22 -2.52 3.22
N LEU A 51 14.16 -1.95 2.64
CA LEU A 51 13.49 -2.57 1.49
C LEU A 51 14.37 -2.64 0.23
N TRP A 52 15.36 -1.74 0.10
CA TRP A 52 16.28 -1.71 -1.03
C TRP A 52 17.29 -2.87 -1.03
N SER A 53 17.33 -3.67 0.04
CA SER A 53 18.02 -4.97 0.04
C SER A 53 17.43 -5.96 -0.99
N PHE A 54 16.21 -5.67 -1.49
CA PHE A 54 15.53 -6.44 -2.54
C PHE A 54 15.54 -5.73 -3.91
N ASP A 55 16.55 -4.90 -4.18
CA ASP A 55 16.67 -4.11 -5.43
C ASP A 55 16.59 -4.98 -6.70
N MET A 56 17.02 -6.26 -6.62
CA MET A 56 16.92 -7.23 -7.71
C MET A 56 15.47 -7.54 -8.15
N PHE A 57 14.48 -7.17 -7.35
CA PHE A 57 13.06 -7.29 -7.68
C PHE A 57 12.40 -5.93 -7.98
N ILE A 58 13.11 -4.82 -7.77
CA ILE A 58 12.54 -3.48 -7.91
C ILE A 58 12.90 -2.90 -9.29
N PRO A 59 11.91 -2.54 -10.14
CA PRO A 59 12.18 -2.08 -11.51
C PRO A 59 12.73 -0.65 -11.59
N VAL A 60 12.87 0.06 -10.48
CA VAL A 60 13.44 1.41 -10.41
C VAL A 60 14.74 1.40 -9.60
N GLU A 61 15.71 2.25 -9.98
CA GLU A 61 16.93 2.44 -9.20
C GLU A 61 16.66 3.26 -7.94
N LYS A 62 17.41 2.97 -6.87
CA LYS A 62 17.33 3.71 -5.61
C LYS A 62 17.79 5.16 -5.79
N GLY A 63 16.87 6.11 -5.78
CA GLY A 63 17.14 7.55 -5.82
C GLY A 63 17.06 8.22 -4.45
N VAL A 64 16.24 7.68 -3.55
CA VAL A 64 16.01 8.22 -2.20
C VAL A 64 15.71 7.10 -1.22
N SER A 65 16.08 7.25 0.05
CA SER A 65 15.68 6.36 1.14
C SER A 65 15.78 7.07 2.49
N LEU A 66 14.97 6.63 3.45
CA LEU A 66 15.02 6.94 4.87
C LEU A 66 15.27 5.68 5.73
N GLY A 67 15.64 4.56 5.09
CA GLY A 67 15.87 3.27 5.74
C GLY A 67 14.57 2.50 6.00
N GLU A 68 13.52 2.78 5.23
CA GLU A 68 12.21 2.11 5.27
C GLU A 68 12.33 0.61 4.94
N GLY A 69 11.38 -0.17 5.46
CA GLY A 69 11.38 -1.62 5.35
C GLY A 69 11.93 -2.32 6.58
N MET A 70 12.10 -3.63 6.50
CA MET A 70 12.52 -4.52 7.59
C MET A 70 11.73 -4.31 8.89
N THR A 71 10.41 -4.04 8.74
CA THR A 71 9.51 -3.83 9.86
C THR A 71 9.37 -5.08 10.72
N PRO A 72 9.19 -4.97 12.06
CA PRO A 72 9.09 -6.14 12.93
C PRO A 72 7.91 -7.06 12.60
N LEU A 73 8.11 -8.36 12.76
CA LEU A 73 7.07 -9.38 12.75
C LEU A 73 6.90 -9.89 14.20
N VAL A 74 5.71 -9.72 14.77
CA VAL A 74 5.43 -9.99 16.20
C VAL A 74 4.27 -10.97 16.32
N SER A 75 4.50 -12.09 17.01
CA SER A 75 3.45 -13.06 17.30
C SER A 75 2.52 -12.58 18.42
N SER A 76 1.25 -12.85 18.29
CA SER A 76 0.25 -12.55 19.30
C SER A 76 -0.65 -13.76 19.57
N SER A 77 -0.57 -14.28 20.80
CA SER A 77 -1.46 -15.35 21.26
C SER A 77 -2.92 -14.88 21.45
N THR A 78 -3.14 -13.57 21.59
CA THR A 78 -4.49 -13.01 21.74
C THR A 78 -5.31 -13.12 20.45
N TRP A 79 -4.66 -13.01 19.30
CA TRP A 79 -5.28 -13.14 17.98
C TRP A 79 -4.94 -14.46 17.29
N ASP A 80 -4.03 -15.25 17.90
CA ASP A 80 -3.48 -16.45 17.28
C ASP A 80 -3.02 -16.17 15.83
N ALA A 81 -2.14 -15.16 15.69
CA ALA A 81 -1.66 -14.61 14.42
C ALA A 81 -0.37 -13.83 14.64
N GLN A 82 0.28 -13.43 13.55
CA GLN A 82 1.42 -12.54 13.58
C GLN A 82 1.05 -11.15 13.05
N PHE A 83 1.55 -10.12 13.70
CA PHE A 83 1.44 -8.73 13.25
C PHE A 83 2.73 -8.26 12.58
N LYS A 84 2.63 -7.77 11.36
CA LYS A 84 3.69 -7.04 10.68
C LYS A 84 3.54 -5.56 10.96
N LEU A 85 4.46 -4.98 11.75
CA LEU A 85 4.34 -3.64 12.31
C LEU A 85 4.73 -2.56 11.30
N GLU A 86 3.91 -2.34 10.28
CA GLU A 86 4.16 -1.34 9.23
C GLU A 86 4.12 0.11 9.74
N TYR A 87 3.47 0.36 10.88
CA TYR A 87 3.38 1.67 11.51
C TYR A 87 4.69 2.18 12.11
N VAL A 88 5.74 1.34 12.20
CA VAL A 88 7.07 1.80 12.67
C VAL A 88 7.94 2.37 11.55
N SER A 89 7.42 2.43 10.33
CA SER A 89 8.09 3.06 9.19
C SER A 89 8.39 4.56 9.44
N PRO A 90 9.35 5.19 8.75
CA PRO A 90 9.80 6.56 9.00
C PRO A 90 8.68 7.61 9.11
N THR A 91 7.64 7.54 8.27
CA THR A 91 6.47 8.44 8.36
C THR A 91 5.31 7.86 9.17
N GLY A 92 5.49 6.69 9.79
CA GLY A 92 4.48 6.02 10.60
C GLY A 92 3.43 5.25 9.82
N SER A 93 3.72 4.79 8.59
CA SER A 93 2.82 3.92 7.83
C SER A 93 3.52 3.15 6.72
N PHE A 94 2.90 2.07 6.23
CA PHE A 94 3.38 1.27 5.10
C PHE A 94 3.58 2.06 3.79
N LYS A 95 2.99 3.26 3.71
CA LYS A 95 3.08 4.12 2.51
C LYS A 95 4.53 4.49 2.17
N ASP A 96 5.43 4.45 3.13
CA ASP A 96 6.86 4.70 2.94
C ASP A 96 7.48 3.75 1.91
N ARG A 97 7.03 2.48 1.88
CA ARG A 97 7.48 1.50 0.88
C ARG A 97 7.23 1.97 -0.54
N GLY A 98 6.02 2.45 -0.81
CA GLY A 98 5.66 2.96 -2.13
C GLY A 98 6.20 4.37 -2.42
N ALA A 99 6.33 5.21 -1.39
CA ALA A 99 6.81 6.58 -1.56
C ALA A 99 8.29 6.61 -1.99
N THR A 100 9.15 5.80 -1.37
CA THR A 100 10.58 5.75 -1.74
C THR A 100 10.78 5.35 -3.20
N THR A 101 10.07 4.34 -3.68
CA THR A 101 10.16 3.86 -5.07
C THR A 101 9.50 4.83 -6.07
N THR A 102 8.38 5.47 -5.68
CA THR A 102 7.72 6.48 -6.52
C THR A 102 8.58 7.72 -6.69
N ILE A 103 9.17 8.24 -5.62
CA ILE A 103 10.08 9.39 -5.70
C ILE A 103 11.37 9.03 -6.43
N SER A 104 11.90 7.82 -6.23
CA SER A 104 13.05 7.34 -7.01
C SER A 104 12.74 7.29 -8.51
N HIS A 105 11.51 6.87 -8.90
CA HIS A 105 11.05 6.90 -10.28
C HIS A 105 10.89 8.33 -10.82
N ALA A 106 10.32 9.25 -10.02
CA ALA A 106 10.21 10.67 -10.39
C ALA A 106 11.59 11.29 -10.69
N ILE A 107 12.60 11.00 -9.85
CA ILE A 107 13.99 11.42 -10.08
C ILE A 107 14.52 10.85 -11.42
N ALA A 108 14.29 9.58 -11.70
CA ALA A 108 14.70 8.94 -12.95
C ALA A 108 14.02 9.53 -14.19
N CYS A 109 12.78 10.04 -14.03
CA CYS A 109 12.04 10.79 -15.05
C CYS A 109 12.49 12.25 -15.17
N GLY A 110 13.38 12.73 -14.30
CA GLY A 110 13.87 14.13 -14.33
C GLY A 110 12.88 15.12 -13.74
N ALA A 111 11.99 14.71 -12.84
CA ALA A 111 11.06 15.60 -12.19
C ALA A 111 11.77 16.55 -11.21
N ASP A 112 11.46 17.82 -11.26
CA ASP A 112 11.88 18.84 -10.28
C ASP A 112 10.80 19.06 -9.20
N ARG A 113 9.53 18.77 -9.54
CA ARG A 113 8.36 18.90 -8.69
C ARG A 113 7.45 17.69 -8.80
N VAL A 114 6.91 17.25 -7.67
CA VAL A 114 5.90 16.19 -7.60
C VAL A 114 4.58 16.73 -7.05
N VAL A 115 3.47 16.15 -7.50
CA VAL A 115 2.12 16.45 -7.01
C VAL A 115 1.41 15.18 -6.57
N GLU A 116 0.58 15.26 -5.52
CA GLU A 116 -0.17 14.13 -4.95
C GLU A 116 -1.51 14.60 -4.38
N ASP A 117 -2.56 13.78 -4.47
CA ASP A 117 -3.94 14.11 -4.10
C ASP A 117 -4.43 13.44 -2.79
N SER A 118 -3.51 13.08 -1.90
CA SER A 118 -3.85 12.45 -0.62
C SER A 118 -3.58 13.34 0.57
N SER A 119 -4.61 13.63 1.37
CA SER A 119 -4.47 14.31 2.67
C SER A 119 -4.05 13.38 3.81
N GLY A 120 -3.95 12.06 3.56
CA GLY A 120 -3.63 11.04 4.55
C GLY A 120 -2.18 10.57 4.49
N ASN A 121 -1.98 9.30 4.84
CA ASN A 121 -0.66 8.65 4.88
C ASN A 121 0.08 8.69 3.54
N GLY A 122 -0.63 8.65 2.38
CA GLY A 122 -0.04 8.75 1.05
C GLY A 122 0.67 10.09 0.85
N GLY A 123 -0.05 11.19 1.00
CA GLY A 123 0.52 12.53 0.82
C GLY A 123 1.62 12.85 1.84
N ALA A 124 1.46 12.43 3.10
CA ALA A 124 2.51 12.61 4.12
C ALA A 124 3.81 11.86 3.75
N ALA A 125 3.71 10.65 3.23
CA ALA A 125 4.86 9.88 2.79
C ALA A 125 5.50 10.54 1.54
N ILE A 126 4.73 10.81 0.49
CA ILE A 126 5.25 11.46 -0.74
C ILE A 126 5.94 12.80 -0.40
N ALA A 127 5.30 13.68 0.40
CA ALA A 127 5.90 14.95 0.83
C ALA A 127 7.24 14.74 1.55
N THR A 128 7.33 13.76 2.44
CA THR A 128 8.55 13.47 3.22
C THR A 128 9.69 12.97 2.34
N TYR A 129 9.41 12.03 1.43
CA TYR A 129 10.42 11.49 0.53
C TYR A 129 10.83 12.48 -0.57
N ALA A 130 9.91 13.34 -1.04
CA ALA A 130 10.23 14.46 -1.93
C ALA A 130 11.18 15.43 -1.25
N ALA A 131 10.91 15.86 -0.01
CA ALA A 131 11.80 16.70 0.78
C ALA A 131 13.18 16.06 0.96
N ARG A 132 13.24 14.76 1.25
CA ARG A 132 14.50 14.00 1.39
C ARG A 132 15.31 13.99 0.09
N ALA A 133 14.62 13.96 -1.06
CA ALA A 133 15.21 13.98 -2.41
C ALA A 133 15.57 15.39 -2.90
N GLY A 134 15.13 16.44 -2.21
CA GLY A 134 15.29 17.82 -2.65
C GLY A 134 14.36 18.24 -3.79
N LEU A 135 13.23 17.54 -3.96
CA LEU A 135 12.18 17.89 -4.91
C LEU A 135 11.12 18.79 -4.26
N ASP A 136 10.58 19.73 -5.02
CA ASP A 136 9.37 20.45 -4.62
C ASP A 136 8.18 19.48 -4.58
N ALA A 137 7.27 19.67 -3.60
CA ALA A 137 6.06 18.86 -3.48
C ALA A 137 4.83 19.72 -3.22
N GLU A 138 3.75 19.45 -3.96
CA GLU A 138 2.44 20.02 -3.72
C GLU A 138 1.45 18.91 -3.42
N ILE A 139 0.73 19.04 -2.29
CA ILE A 139 -0.25 18.04 -1.84
C ILE A 139 -1.64 18.66 -1.92
N TYR A 140 -2.44 18.18 -2.85
CA TYR A 140 -3.81 18.63 -3.09
C TYR A 140 -4.74 18.00 -2.07
N VAL A 141 -5.43 18.83 -1.31
CA VAL A 141 -6.26 18.38 -0.18
C VAL A 141 -7.59 19.12 -0.16
N PRO A 142 -8.69 18.50 0.31
CA PRO A 142 -9.92 19.21 0.56
C PRO A 142 -9.70 20.37 1.57
N ALA A 143 -10.33 21.51 1.33
CA ALA A 143 -10.23 22.66 2.24
C ALA A 143 -10.69 22.34 3.68
N SER A 144 -11.58 21.35 3.82
CA SER A 144 -12.09 20.86 5.11
C SER A 144 -11.15 19.95 5.89
N VAL A 145 -9.97 19.58 5.34
CA VAL A 145 -9.04 18.69 6.02
C VAL A 145 -8.54 19.31 7.34
N ARG A 146 -8.33 18.46 8.36
CA ARG A 146 -7.88 18.89 9.68
C ARG A 146 -6.53 19.62 9.61
N GLU A 147 -6.42 20.76 10.32
CA GLU A 147 -5.20 21.59 10.37
C GLU A 147 -3.95 20.81 10.82
N GLY A 148 -4.10 19.74 11.62
CA GLY A 148 -2.99 18.87 12.01
C GLY A 148 -2.33 18.18 10.81
N LYS A 149 -3.14 17.71 9.83
CA LYS A 149 -2.64 17.09 8.61
C LYS A 149 -1.94 18.12 7.71
N ILE A 150 -2.51 19.34 7.59
CA ILE A 150 -1.89 20.46 6.86
C ILE A 150 -0.52 20.80 7.43
N ARG A 151 -0.45 21.03 8.75
CA ARG A 151 0.84 21.32 9.41
C ARG A 151 1.86 20.19 9.26
N GLY A 152 1.42 18.94 9.15
CA GLY A 152 2.32 17.81 8.87
C GLY A 152 2.98 17.94 7.51
N ILE A 153 2.22 18.33 6.47
CA ILE A 153 2.70 18.56 5.10
C ILE A 153 3.67 19.76 5.08
N GLU A 154 3.28 20.88 5.65
CA GLU A 154 4.09 22.12 5.69
C GLU A 154 5.44 21.93 6.43
N ARG A 155 5.45 21.15 7.52
CA ARG A 155 6.66 20.90 8.33
C ARG A 155 7.77 20.18 7.58
N VAL A 156 7.43 19.38 6.59
CA VAL A 156 8.41 18.73 5.72
C VAL A 156 8.75 19.55 4.47
N GLY A 157 8.25 20.81 4.38
CA GLY A 157 8.56 21.73 3.30
C GLY A 157 7.66 21.60 2.07
N ALA A 158 6.67 20.71 2.08
CA ALA A 158 5.71 20.60 0.98
C ALA A 158 4.61 21.68 1.09
N THR A 159 4.02 22.04 -0.04
CA THR A 159 2.93 23.01 -0.15
C THR A 159 1.57 22.31 -0.17
N PRO A 160 0.70 22.51 0.85
CA PRO A 160 -0.67 22.03 0.76
C PRO A 160 -1.50 22.95 -0.14
N VAL A 161 -2.09 22.39 -1.19
CA VAL A 161 -3.02 23.08 -2.10
C VAL A 161 -4.44 22.74 -1.65
N ARG A 162 -5.13 23.72 -1.04
CA ARG A 162 -6.47 23.56 -0.48
C ARG A 162 -7.53 23.78 -1.56
N ILE A 163 -8.35 22.77 -1.82
CA ILE A 163 -9.40 22.80 -2.83
C ILE A 163 -10.77 22.78 -2.16
N GLU A 164 -11.65 23.70 -2.56
CA GLU A 164 -13.04 23.72 -2.12
C GLU A 164 -13.77 22.49 -2.65
N GLY A 165 -14.52 21.81 -1.78
CA GLY A 165 -15.22 20.58 -2.09
C GLY A 165 -14.63 19.36 -1.37
N GLY A 166 -15.02 18.17 -1.84
CA GLY A 166 -14.61 16.90 -1.25
C GLY A 166 -13.30 16.34 -1.84
N ARG A 167 -13.01 15.08 -1.47
CA ARG A 167 -11.82 14.36 -1.95
C ARG A 167 -11.72 14.35 -3.48
N GLN A 168 -12.84 14.11 -4.20
CA GLN A 168 -12.86 14.07 -5.66
C GLN A 168 -12.43 15.41 -6.27
N ALA A 169 -12.90 16.54 -5.74
CA ALA A 169 -12.50 17.85 -6.22
C ALA A 169 -10.98 18.11 -6.07
N ALA A 170 -10.39 17.63 -4.98
CA ALA A 170 -8.93 17.70 -4.79
C ALA A 170 -8.18 16.83 -5.80
N THR A 171 -8.67 15.61 -6.07
CA THR A 171 -8.11 14.73 -7.10
C THR A 171 -8.21 15.35 -8.49
N ASP A 172 -9.37 15.91 -8.86
CA ASP A 172 -9.59 16.53 -10.17
C ASP A 172 -8.65 17.73 -10.39
N ALA A 173 -8.51 18.61 -9.36
CA ALA A 173 -7.59 19.73 -9.42
C ALA A 173 -6.11 19.31 -9.51
N CYS A 174 -5.72 18.23 -8.83
CA CYS A 174 -4.37 17.66 -8.95
C CYS A 174 -4.12 17.14 -10.37
N ILE A 175 -5.09 16.43 -10.95
CA ILE A 175 -4.99 15.93 -12.33
C ILE A 175 -4.90 17.08 -13.33
N GLU A 176 -5.67 18.15 -13.16
CA GLU A 176 -5.59 19.36 -13.99
C GLU A 176 -4.19 19.99 -13.95
N ALA A 177 -3.58 20.09 -12.77
CA ALA A 177 -2.21 20.56 -12.62
C ALA A 177 -1.20 19.67 -13.36
N VAL A 178 -1.33 18.33 -13.23
CA VAL A 178 -0.48 17.38 -13.97
C VAL A 178 -0.64 17.54 -15.47
N GLU A 179 -1.87 17.63 -15.98
CA GLU A 179 -2.16 17.78 -17.42
C GLU A 179 -1.69 19.14 -17.97
N SER A 180 -1.58 20.16 -17.10
CA SER A 180 -1.01 21.46 -17.42
C SER A 180 0.53 21.51 -17.35
N GLY A 181 1.16 20.44 -16.87
CA GLY A 181 2.62 20.34 -16.73
C GLY A 181 3.20 20.97 -15.47
N ASP A 182 2.37 21.24 -14.44
CA ASP A 182 2.78 21.90 -13.21
C ASP A 182 3.51 20.95 -12.23
N GLY A 183 3.58 19.64 -12.51
CA GLY A 183 4.33 18.68 -11.70
C GLY A 183 4.16 17.24 -12.15
N TRP A 184 5.05 16.38 -11.68
CA TRP A 184 5.00 14.94 -11.92
C TRP A 184 4.02 14.27 -10.94
N TYR A 185 3.09 13.45 -11.43
CA TYR A 185 2.04 12.85 -10.58
C TYR A 185 2.58 11.66 -9.76
N ALA A 186 2.84 11.91 -8.49
CA ALA A 186 3.34 10.91 -7.54
C ALA A 186 2.21 10.09 -6.88
N SER A 187 1.12 9.82 -7.61
CA SER A 187 -0.06 9.16 -7.08
C SER A 187 0.21 7.76 -6.56
N HIS A 188 -0.16 7.55 -5.30
CA HIS A 188 -0.06 6.23 -4.66
C HIS A 188 -1.00 5.17 -5.27
N SER A 189 -2.04 5.57 -6.01
CA SER A 189 -3.01 4.64 -6.61
C SER A 189 -2.77 4.38 -8.11
N TRP A 190 -2.09 5.29 -8.81
CA TRP A 190 -1.80 5.18 -10.24
C TRP A 190 -0.37 4.69 -10.52
N SER A 191 0.62 5.21 -9.81
CA SER A 191 2.03 4.95 -10.08
C SER A 191 2.39 3.46 -9.92
N PRO A 192 2.89 2.77 -10.96
CA PRO A 192 3.36 1.39 -10.85
C PRO A 192 4.56 1.26 -9.89
N ALA A 193 5.34 2.31 -9.73
CA ALA A 193 6.47 2.32 -8.80
C ALA A 193 6.00 2.21 -7.34
N PHE A 194 4.81 2.75 -7.01
CA PHE A 194 4.25 2.60 -5.67
C PHE A 194 3.98 1.14 -5.33
N PHE A 195 3.46 0.38 -6.30
CA PHE A 195 3.20 -1.05 -6.13
C PHE A 195 4.49 -1.88 -6.07
N ALA A 196 5.53 -1.49 -6.80
CA ALA A 196 6.85 -2.12 -6.70
C ALA A 196 7.46 -1.95 -5.29
N GLY A 197 7.28 -0.78 -4.68
CA GLY A 197 7.70 -0.55 -3.29
C GLY A 197 6.89 -1.39 -2.30
N THR A 198 5.57 -1.43 -2.41
CA THR A 198 4.73 -2.22 -1.51
C THR A 198 4.88 -3.74 -1.72
N ALA A 199 5.37 -4.19 -2.87
CA ALA A 199 5.73 -5.60 -3.11
C ALA A 199 6.85 -6.10 -2.18
N THR A 200 7.71 -5.20 -1.71
CA THR A 200 8.80 -5.54 -0.77
C THR A 200 8.29 -6.05 0.58
N PHE A 201 7.04 -5.79 0.94
CA PHE A 201 6.39 -6.43 2.09
C PHE A 201 6.47 -7.96 2.00
N ALA A 202 6.16 -8.52 0.82
CA ALA A 202 6.17 -9.96 0.60
C ALA A 202 7.59 -10.55 0.66
N TYR A 203 8.57 -9.86 0.06
CA TYR A 203 9.97 -10.30 0.07
C TYR A 203 10.52 -10.34 1.50
N GLU A 204 10.25 -9.29 2.25
CA GLU A 204 10.66 -9.14 3.62
C GLU A 204 9.98 -10.14 4.55
N LEU A 205 8.66 -10.34 4.39
CA LEU A 205 7.91 -11.31 5.17
C LEU A 205 8.44 -12.74 4.93
N ALA A 206 8.66 -13.13 3.68
CA ALA A 206 9.21 -14.43 3.33
C ALA A 206 10.61 -14.62 3.92
N LEU A 207 11.50 -13.62 3.80
CA LEU A 207 12.84 -13.63 4.39
C LEU A 207 12.80 -13.81 5.92
N GLN A 208 11.96 -13.04 6.62
CA GLN A 208 11.81 -13.09 8.09
C GLN A 208 11.25 -14.42 8.59
N ARG A 209 10.69 -15.22 7.70
CA ARG A 209 10.11 -16.54 7.96
C ARG A 209 10.94 -17.67 7.33
N ASP A 210 12.23 -17.43 7.08
CA ASP A 210 13.12 -18.41 6.45
C ASP A 210 12.58 -18.93 5.10
N TRP A 211 11.99 -18.02 4.29
CA TRP A 211 11.33 -18.25 3.01
C TRP A 211 10.06 -19.13 3.09
N ASN A 212 9.53 -19.34 4.29
CA ASN A 212 8.20 -19.91 4.46
C ASN A 212 7.13 -18.82 4.37
N VAL A 213 6.04 -19.10 3.70
CA VAL A 213 4.90 -18.19 3.60
C VAL A 213 3.79 -18.58 4.57
N PRO A 214 2.98 -17.63 5.08
CA PRO A 214 1.80 -17.96 5.89
C PRO A 214 0.70 -18.59 5.02
N ASP A 215 -0.28 -19.26 5.64
CA ASP A 215 -1.45 -19.76 4.95
C ASP A 215 -2.32 -18.62 4.40
N ALA A 216 -2.44 -17.52 5.17
CA ALA A 216 -3.22 -16.36 4.76
C ALA A 216 -2.63 -15.03 5.25
N ILE A 217 -2.91 -13.97 4.51
CA ILE A 217 -2.64 -12.58 4.91
C ILE A 217 -3.97 -11.82 4.89
N VAL A 218 -4.40 -11.33 6.04
CA VAL A 218 -5.60 -10.49 6.19
C VAL A 218 -5.17 -9.03 6.28
N MET A 219 -5.67 -8.17 5.37
CA MET A 219 -5.20 -6.78 5.30
C MET A 219 -6.28 -5.77 4.93
N PRO A 220 -6.12 -4.49 5.34
CA PRO A 220 -7.02 -3.42 4.92
C PRO A 220 -7.01 -3.24 3.40
N LEU A 221 -8.20 -3.04 2.80
CA LEU A 221 -8.38 -2.93 1.35
C LEU A 221 -9.13 -1.64 0.97
N GLY A 222 -8.39 -0.57 0.64
CA GLY A 222 -8.91 0.64 0.04
C GLY A 222 -8.64 0.66 -1.47
N HIS A 223 -7.72 1.54 -1.96
CA HIS A 223 -7.22 1.49 -3.33
C HIS A 223 -6.44 0.19 -3.67
N GLY A 224 -6.14 -0.64 -2.66
CA GLY A 224 -5.44 -1.90 -2.84
C GLY A 224 -3.93 -1.77 -3.06
N THR A 225 -3.32 -0.65 -2.67
CA THR A 225 -1.88 -0.43 -2.90
C THR A 225 -0.99 -1.42 -2.15
N LEU A 226 -1.35 -1.78 -0.92
CA LEU A 226 -0.67 -2.86 -0.20
C LEU A 226 -1.06 -4.22 -0.75
N PHE A 227 -2.35 -4.47 -0.95
CA PHE A 227 -2.89 -5.76 -1.39
C PHE A 227 -2.27 -6.22 -2.71
N LEU A 228 -2.30 -5.36 -3.75
CA LEU A 228 -1.68 -5.66 -5.04
C LEU A 228 -0.16 -5.73 -4.96
N GLY A 229 0.47 -4.91 -4.12
CA GLY A 229 1.90 -5.01 -3.86
C GLY A 229 2.27 -6.37 -3.29
N VAL A 230 1.60 -6.80 -2.23
CA VAL A 230 1.80 -8.11 -1.59
C VAL A 230 1.59 -9.26 -2.59
N TYR A 231 0.48 -9.21 -3.35
CA TYR A 231 0.23 -10.18 -4.40
C TYR A 231 1.37 -10.27 -5.42
N ARG A 232 1.78 -9.11 -5.98
CA ARG A 232 2.87 -9.04 -6.97
C ARG A 232 4.20 -9.52 -6.40
N GLY A 233 4.46 -9.19 -5.13
CA GLY A 233 5.68 -9.61 -4.46
C GLY A 233 5.77 -11.12 -4.26
N PHE A 234 4.73 -11.76 -3.78
CA PHE A 234 4.71 -13.22 -3.66
C PHE A 234 4.74 -13.92 -5.01
N LYS A 235 4.07 -13.36 -6.02
CA LYS A 235 4.14 -13.87 -7.40
C LYS A 235 5.57 -13.82 -7.93
N ALA A 236 6.27 -12.70 -7.76
CA ALA A 236 7.67 -12.55 -8.17
C ALA A 236 8.61 -13.52 -7.44
N LEU A 237 8.41 -13.75 -6.13
CA LEU A 237 9.17 -14.75 -5.37
C LEU A 237 8.92 -16.18 -5.90
N SER A 238 7.67 -16.50 -6.23
CA SER A 238 7.31 -17.81 -6.80
C SER A 238 7.91 -17.98 -8.21
N GLU A 239 7.84 -16.95 -9.05
CA GLU A 239 8.44 -16.95 -10.40
C GLU A 239 9.98 -17.06 -10.33
N ALA A 240 10.61 -16.49 -9.30
CA ALA A 240 12.04 -16.65 -9.04
C ALA A 240 12.41 -18.02 -8.45
N GLY A 241 11.43 -18.85 -8.10
CA GLY A 241 11.65 -20.14 -7.43
C GLY A 241 12.13 -20.04 -5.98
N TRP A 242 11.91 -18.89 -5.33
CA TRP A 242 12.32 -18.68 -3.94
C TRP A 242 11.29 -19.18 -2.91
N ILE A 243 10.05 -19.32 -3.33
CA ILE A 243 8.94 -19.91 -2.54
C ILE A 243 8.14 -20.89 -3.41
N ASP A 244 7.51 -21.87 -2.78
CA ASP A 244 6.75 -22.93 -3.48
C ASP A 244 5.26 -22.57 -3.63
N THR A 245 4.72 -21.72 -2.73
CA THR A 245 3.29 -21.36 -2.67
C THR A 245 3.12 -19.87 -2.47
N VAL A 246 1.96 -19.34 -2.87
CA VAL A 246 1.53 -17.97 -2.60
C VAL A 246 0.44 -18.02 -1.53
N PRO A 247 0.49 -17.15 -0.48
CA PRO A 247 -0.52 -17.15 0.56
C PRO A 247 -1.89 -16.70 0.03
N ARG A 248 -2.96 -17.15 0.66
CA ARG A 248 -4.30 -16.61 0.42
C ARG A 248 -4.35 -15.14 0.84
N LEU A 249 -4.90 -14.26 0.00
CA LEU A 249 -5.01 -12.83 0.30
C LEU A 249 -6.45 -12.47 0.64
N LEU A 250 -6.67 -12.01 1.85
CA LEU A 250 -7.98 -11.72 2.40
C LEU A 250 -8.11 -10.23 2.69
N GLY A 251 -9.04 -9.57 1.99
CA GLY A 251 -9.25 -8.13 2.05
C GLY A 251 -10.30 -7.73 3.09
N ALA A 252 -10.05 -6.63 3.80
CA ALA A 252 -11.00 -6.02 4.73
C ALA A 252 -11.34 -4.61 4.27
N GLN A 253 -12.62 -4.35 3.95
CA GLN A 253 -13.14 -3.05 3.54
C GLN A 253 -14.05 -2.46 4.62
N ALA A 254 -14.14 -1.14 4.69
CA ALA A 254 -15.11 -0.48 5.55
C ALA A 254 -16.53 -0.63 4.98
N ALA A 255 -17.51 -1.00 5.78
CA ALA A 255 -18.91 -1.03 5.39
C ALA A 255 -19.32 0.34 4.83
N GLY A 256 -20.14 0.36 3.76
CA GLY A 256 -20.46 1.59 3.01
C GLY A 256 -19.39 2.02 1.99
N TYR A 257 -18.17 1.47 2.07
CA TYR A 257 -17.03 1.72 1.17
C TYR A 257 -16.40 0.41 0.70
N ALA A 258 -17.22 -0.57 0.33
CA ALA A 258 -16.80 -1.95 0.10
C ALA A 258 -17.05 -2.45 -1.34
N PRO A 259 -16.53 -1.75 -2.40
CA PRO A 259 -16.82 -2.08 -3.80
C PRO A 259 -16.22 -3.41 -4.27
N ILE A 260 -15.23 -3.96 -3.58
CA ILE A 260 -14.66 -5.29 -3.88
C ILE A 260 -15.47 -6.35 -3.14
N ALA A 261 -15.70 -6.17 -1.85
CA ALA A 261 -16.47 -7.12 -1.06
C ALA A 261 -17.89 -7.33 -1.60
N SER A 262 -18.54 -6.27 -2.11
CA SER A 262 -19.88 -6.34 -2.70
C SER A 262 -19.97 -7.14 -4.01
N GLU A 263 -18.86 -7.36 -4.71
CA GLU A 263 -18.80 -8.24 -5.89
C GLU A 263 -18.72 -9.73 -5.47
N LEU A 264 -18.24 -10.00 -4.27
CA LEU A 264 -17.91 -11.36 -3.81
C LEU A 264 -18.90 -11.86 -2.74
N ASN A 265 -19.40 -10.96 -1.91
CA ASN A 265 -20.17 -11.28 -0.71
C ASN A 265 -21.35 -10.31 -0.51
N ALA A 266 -22.32 -10.72 0.33
CA ALA A 266 -23.25 -9.78 0.93
C ALA A 266 -22.51 -8.85 1.89
N VAL A 267 -22.83 -7.55 1.84
CA VAL A 267 -22.22 -6.52 2.68
C VAL A 267 -23.24 -5.91 3.64
N PRO A 268 -22.83 -5.45 4.83
CA PRO A 268 -23.71 -4.74 5.76
C PRO A 268 -24.27 -3.45 5.14
N GLU A 269 -25.52 -3.08 5.50
CA GLU A 269 -26.15 -1.81 5.10
C GLU A 269 -25.72 -0.60 5.98
N SER A 270 -24.72 -0.77 6.85
CA SER A 270 -24.16 0.28 7.70
C SER A 270 -23.00 1.02 7.02
N GLU A 271 -22.66 2.20 7.50
CA GLU A 271 -21.42 2.90 7.15
C GLU A 271 -20.40 2.74 8.28
N ASN A 272 -19.11 2.72 7.94
CA ASN A 272 -17.99 2.70 8.87
C ASN A 272 -17.15 3.93 8.60
N ASP A 273 -17.29 4.95 9.44
CA ASP A 273 -16.62 6.23 9.31
C ASP A 273 -15.28 6.30 10.07
N VAL A 274 -14.97 5.28 10.86
CA VAL A 274 -13.77 5.23 11.71
C VAL A 274 -12.53 4.83 10.90
N ALA A 275 -12.66 3.85 9.98
CA ALA A 275 -11.55 3.37 9.17
C ALA A 275 -11.33 4.23 7.90
N ASP A 276 -11.08 5.54 8.07
CA ASP A 276 -11.05 6.56 7.00
C ASP A 276 -10.01 6.28 5.89
N GLY A 277 -8.93 5.58 6.20
CA GLY A 277 -7.88 5.22 5.24
C GLY A 277 -8.33 4.25 4.15
N VAL A 278 -9.47 3.59 4.31
CA VAL A 278 -10.06 2.67 3.30
C VAL A 278 -11.42 3.12 2.77
N HIS A 279 -11.81 4.38 2.97
CA HIS A 279 -13.03 4.98 2.39
C HIS A 279 -12.89 5.19 0.89
N ILE A 280 -12.83 4.12 0.12
CA ILE A 280 -12.67 4.13 -1.33
C ILE A 280 -13.86 3.45 -1.99
N ARG A 281 -14.65 4.24 -2.75
CA ARG A 281 -15.81 3.73 -3.51
C ARG A 281 -15.41 3.24 -4.90
N GLU A 282 -14.36 3.83 -5.49
CA GLU A 282 -13.89 3.51 -6.84
C GLU A 282 -12.37 3.26 -6.84
N PRO A 283 -11.93 2.03 -6.51
CA PRO A 283 -10.50 1.71 -6.57
C PRO A 283 -9.99 1.74 -8.02
N THR A 284 -8.95 2.51 -8.29
CA THR A 284 -8.33 2.69 -9.61
C THR A 284 -8.02 1.38 -10.33
N ARG A 285 -7.62 0.35 -9.57
CA ARG A 285 -7.19 -0.96 -10.07
C ARG A 285 -8.16 -2.10 -9.71
N LYS A 286 -9.49 -1.79 -9.68
CA LYS A 286 -10.55 -2.74 -9.24
C LYS A 286 -10.40 -4.12 -9.88
N GLN A 287 -10.23 -4.19 -11.21
CA GLN A 287 -10.13 -5.48 -11.91
C GLN A 287 -8.88 -6.26 -11.51
N GLN A 288 -7.75 -5.58 -11.30
CA GLN A 288 -6.52 -6.25 -10.84
C GLN A 288 -6.69 -6.80 -9.42
N LEU A 289 -7.42 -6.11 -8.54
CA LEU A 289 -7.75 -6.59 -7.19
C LEU A 289 -8.60 -7.86 -7.24
N LEU A 290 -9.66 -7.88 -8.03
CA LEU A 290 -10.51 -9.07 -8.21
C LEU A 290 -9.73 -10.25 -8.78
N ASN A 291 -8.84 -10.00 -9.74
CA ASN A 291 -7.98 -11.05 -10.30
C ASN A 291 -7.00 -11.59 -9.23
N ALA A 292 -6.36 -10.71 -8.45
CA ALA A 292 -5.44 -11.12 -7.38
C ALA A 292 -6.15 -11.97 -6.31
N ILE A 293 -7.38 -11.59 -5.93
CA ILE A 293 -8.21 -12.38 -5.01
C ILE A 293 -8.48 -13.77 -5.62
N ALA A 294 -8.92 -13.83 -6.87
CA ALA A 294 -9.24 -15.10 -7.53
C ALA A 294 -7.99 -16.00 -7.70
N GLU A 295 -6.83 -15.43 -8.07
CA GLU A 295 -5.59 -16.19 -8.26
C GLU A 295 -4.98 -16.72 -6.94
N THR A 296 -5.33 -16.12 -5.80
CA THR A 296 -4.82 -16.54 -4.48
C THR A 296 -5.83 -17.34 -3.66
N ASP A 297 -6.94 -17.77 -4.26
CA ASP A 297 -8.07 -18.37 -3.54
C ASP A 297 -8.50 -17.50 -2.33
N GLY A 298 -8.46 -16.18 -2.55
CA GLY A 298 -8.71 -15.15 -1.56
C GLY A 298 -10.16 -14.76 -1.45
N ASP A 299 -10.42 -13.72 -0.65
CA ASP A 299 -11.74 -13.14 -0.45
C ASP A 299 -11.64 -11.67 -0.05
N ALA A 300 -12.77 -10.95 -0.03
CA ALA A 300 -12.89 -9.62 0.57
C ALA A 300 -14.23 -9.47 1.28
N ILE A 301 -14.22 -8.92 2.50
CA ILE A 301 -15.43 -8.68 3.29
C ILE A 301 -15.50 -7.23 3.78
N ALA A 302 -16.72 -6.80 4.12
CA ALA A 302 -16.95 -5.48 4.70
C ALA A 302 -17.14 -5.59 6.22
N ILE A 303 -16.47 -4.70 6.95
CA ILE A 303 -16.43 -4.66 8.42
C ILE A 303 -17.16 -3.40 8.91
N THR A 304 -18.02 -3.56 9.87
CA THR A 304 -18.79 -2.48 10.49
C THR A 304 -17.91 -1.58 11.37
N GLU A 305 -18.41 -0.39 11.72
CA GLU A 305 -17.71 0.54 12.60
C GLU A 305 -17.51 -0.04 14.01
N ASP A 306 -18.52 -0.67 14.57
CA ASP A 306 -18.47 -1.26 15.92
C ASP A 306 -17.42 -2.38 16.01
N GLU A 307 -17.30 -3.21 14.98
CA GLU A 307 -16.26 -4.26 14.91
C GLU A 307 -14.86 -3.64 14.87
N VAL A 308 -14.65 -2.59 14.07
CA VAL A 308 -13.36 -1.89 14.00
C VAL A 308 -13.03 -1.21 15.32
N GLN A 309 -14.00 -0.52 15.94
CA GLN A 309 -13.77 0.18 17.22
C GLN A 309 -13.44 -0.82 18.34
N THR A 310 -14.13 -1.95 18.37
CA THR A 310 -13.87 -3.02 19.35
C THR A 310 -12.44 -3.54 19.24
N GLU A 311 -12.00 -3.83 18.02
CA GLU A 311 -10.64 -4.33 17.79
C GLU A 311 -9.58 -3.24 17.97
N LEU A 312 -9.86 -1.98 17.68
CA LEU A 312 -8.96 -0.86 17.96
C LEU A 312 -8.67 -0.73 19.45
N ASP A 313 -9.73 -0.75 20.30
CA ASP A 313 -9.60 -0.68 21.75
C ASP A 313 -8.83 -1.90 22.30
N ARG A 314 -9.07 -3.08 21.71
CA ARG A 314 -8.34 -4.31 22.04
C ARG A 314 -6.86 -4.22 21.67
N LEU A 315 -6.52 -3.73 20.48
CA LEU A 315 -5.14 -3.50 20.04
C LEU A 315 -4.42 -2.52 20.98
N HIS A 316 -5.06 -1.38 21.30
CA HIS A 316 -4.49 -0.38 22.19
C HIS A 316 -4.25 -0.94 23.59
N SER A 317 -5.19 -1.71 24.15
CA SER A 317 -5.05 -2.34 25.48
C SER A 317 -3.95 -3.41 25.53
N HIS A 318 -3.53 -3.95 24.37
CA HIS A 318 -2.43 -4.91 24.24
C HIS A 318 -1.12 -4.26 23.77
N GLY A 319 -1.03 -2.93 23.72
CA GLY A 319 0.19 -2.19 23.41
C GLY A 319 0.46 -1.90 21.93
N PHE A 320 -0.48 -2.22 21.03
CA PHE A 320 -0.39 -1.87 19.61
C PHE A 320 -1.11 -0.54 19.36
N TYR A 321 -0.40 0.57 19.45
CA TYR A 321 -0.98 1.91 19.29
C TYR A 321 -1.04 2.30 17.81
N VAL A 322 -2.15 1.97 17.16
CA VAL A 322 -2.37 2.08 15.72
C VAL A 322 -3.53 2.99 15.37
N GLU A 323 -3.58 3.45 14.12
CA GLU A 323 -4.74 4.15 13.57
C GLU A 323 -5.94 3.19 13.35
N PRO A 324 -7.19 3.70 13.32
CA PRO A 324 -8.38 2.86 13.17
C PRO A 324 -8.36 1.95 11.93
N THR A 325 -7.84 2.42 10.82
CA THR A 325 -7.71 1.62 9.57
C THR A 325 -6.91 0.33 9.79
N SER A 326 -5.93 0.33 10.70
CA SER A 326 -5.16 -0.88 11.01
C SER A 326 -5.98 -1.95 11.73
N ALA A 327 -7.00 -1.54 12.49
CA ALA A 327 -7.84 -2.45 13.28
C ALA A 327 -8.84 -3.24 12.42
N ILE A 328 -9.07 -2.83 11.16
CA ILE A 328 -10.02 -3.51 10.27
C ILE A 328 -9.55 -4.93 9.90
N ALA A 329 -8.23 -5.18 9.84
CA ALA A 329 -7.70 -6.50 9.53
C ALA A 329 -7.92 -7.51 10.68
N PRO A 330 -7.63 -7.21 11.96
CA PRO A 330 -7.99 -8.08 13.07
C PRO A 330 -9.51 -8.31 13.21
N ALA A 331 -10.36 -7.29 12.95
CA ALA A 331 -11.81 -7.46 12.93
C ALA A 331 -12.23 -8.44 11.82
N ALA A 332 -11.63 -8.30 10.63
CA ALA A 332 -11.87 -9.23 9.52
C ALA A 332 -11.38 -10.65 9.82
N LEU A 333 -10.25 -10.83 10.52
CA LEU A 333 -9.78 -12.16 10.93
C LEU A 333 -10.82 -12.89 11.77
N ALA A 334 -11.44 -12.20 12.74
CA ALA A 334 -12.51 -12.77 13.57
C ALA A 334 -13.70 -13.21 12.70
N ALA A 335 -14.14 -12.33 11.78
CA ALA A 335 -15.24 -12.64 10.86
C ALA A 335 -14.91 -13.78 9.86
N TYR A 336 -13.67 -13.87 9.36
CA TYR A 336 -13.24 -14.96 8.48
C TYR A 336 -13.20 -16.30 9.20
N ARG A 337 -12.78 -16.34 10.47
CA ARG A 337 -12.81 -17.54 11.30
C ARG A 337 -14.24 -17.98 11.61
N GLU A 338 -15.14 -17.04 11.95
CA GLU A 338 -16.55 -17.33 12.18
C GLU A 338 -17.25 -17.91 10.94
N ARG A 339 -16.83 -17.48 9.73
CA ARG A 339 -17.30 -17.98 8.44
C ARG A 339 -16.61 -19.27 7.98
N GLU A 340 -15.71 -19.82 8.77
CA GLU A 340 -14.89 -20.99 8.41
C GLU A 340 -14.10 -20.78 7.10
N THR A 341 -13.79 -19.51 6.73
CA THR A 341 -12.95 -19.16 5.58
C THR A 341 -11.48 -19.40 5.91
N ILE A 342 -11.09 -19.21 7.17
CA ILE A 342 -9.77 -19.48 7.72
C ILE A 342 -9.90 -20.64 8.73
N GLU A 343 -9.10 -21.69 8.53
CA GLU A 343 -9.05 -22.82 9.48
C GLU A 343 -8.54 -22.35 10.86
N PRO A 344 -9.00 -22.97 11.96
CA PRO A 344 -8.63 -22.53 13.32
C PRO A 344 -7.12 -22.52 13.61
N ASP A 345 -6.35 -23.42 12.99
CA ASP A 345 -4.91 -23.58 13.13
C ASP A 345 -4.08 -22.95 11.99
N ALA A 346 -4.74 -22.21 11.10
CA ALA A 346 -4.06 -21.53 9.98
C ALA A 346 -3.06 -20.48 10.48
N ASP A 347 -1.90 -20.48 9.88
CA ASP A 347 -0.84 -19.49 10.09
C ASP A 347 -1.20 -18.18 9.38
N VAL A 348 -1.53 -17.14 10.13
CA VAL A 348 -2.04 -15.88 9.60
C VAL A 348 -1.12 -14.71 9.94
N VAL A 349 -0.88 -13.85 8.95
CA VAL A 349 -0.18 -12.57 9.14
C VAL A 349 -1.13 -11.41 8.84
N MET A 350 -1.05 -10.35 9.66
CA MET A 350 -1.79 -9.10 9.47
C MET A 350 -0.84 -7.88 9.52
N PRO A 351 -0.84 -6.99 8.51
CA PRO A 351 -0.13 -5.72 8.62
C PRO A 351 -0.90 -4.74 9.52
N LEU A 352 -0.22 -4.17 10.50
CA LEU A 352 -0.68 -2.99 11.22
C LEU A 352 -0.14 -1.75 10.49
N THR A 353 -0.99 -1.11 9.69
CA THR A 353 -0.62 -0.27 8.55
C THR A 353 -0.20 1.14 8.89
N GLY A 354 -0.70 1.71 9.99
CA GLY A 354 -0.42 3.11 10.36
C GLY A 354 -0.48 3.36 11.86
N HIS A 355 0.29 4.37 12.30
CA HIS A 355 0.49 4.69 13.71
C HIS A 355 -0.65 5.56 14.26
N GLY A 356 -1.12 5.28 15.49
CA GLY A 356 -2.19 5.99 16.18
C GLY A 356 -1.90 7.47 16.48
N LEU A 357 -0.63 7.92 16.46
CA LEU A 357 -0.29 9.35 16.62
C LEU A 357 -0.66 10.22 15.41
N LYS A 358 -1.13 9.64 14.31
CA LYS A 358 -1.49 10.36 13.08
C LYS A 358 -2.98 10.70 12.98
N THR A 359 -3.80 10.26 13.93
CA THR A 359 -5.26 10.47 13.98
C THR A 359 -5.67 11.64 14.86
#